data_822937a06c1366c361cea313517236c3
#
_entry.id   822937a06c1366c361cea313517236c3
#
_cell.length_a   1.000
_cell.length_b   1.000
_cell.length_c   1.000
_cell.angle_alpha   90.00
_cell.angle_beta   90.00
_cell.angle_gamma   90.00
#
_symmetry.space_group_name_H-M   'P 1'
#
loop_
_entity.id
_entity.type
_entity.pdbx_description
1 polymer ?
#
loop_
_entity_poly.entity_id
_entity_poly.type
_entity_poly.pdbx_seq_one_letter_code
_entity_poly.pdbx_strand_id
1 'polypeptide(L)'
;MALLSAEGVTRRFGGIVAVDGVSFDVAEGEIVGLIGPNGAGKTTMFNLITRLYRPDAGEIAFDGETLLRTPPHGIVKLGIARTFQNVELFGSMTVLEHVLLGRHARRGRSPREVLDYLGLAEVAYRPAAELPYGTQKRVELARALASGPRLLLLDEPAGGLNHEEVLELGALIRRLRANLELTILLVEHHMGLVMGVADRVHVLDFGRLIATGPPREVQQNERVIEAYLG
;
A
#
# COMPACT_ATOMS: atom_id res chain seq x y z
N MET A 1 7.32 17.66 5.39
CA MET A 1 8.31 17.23 4.38
C MET A 1 7.80 15.95 3.73
N ALA A 2 8.16 15.68 2.47
CA ALA A 2 7.81 14.42 1.83
C ALA A 2 8.56 13.25 2.49
N LEU A 3 7.84 12.21 2.90
CA LEU A 3 8.44 10.96 3.38
C LEU A 3 8.83 10.06 2.21
N LEU A 4 7.98 10.02 1.15
CA LEU A 4 8.25 9.36 -0.11
C LEU A 4 8.17 10.37 -1.23
N SER A 5 9.14 10.37 -2.16
CA SER A 5 9.08 11.13 -3.41
C SER A 5 9.41 10.24 -4.59
N ALA A 6 8.73 10.49 -5.70
CA ALA A 6 9.00 9.92 -7.00
C ALA A 6 9.14 11.08 -8.00
N GLU A 7 10.22 11.12 -8.77
CA GLU A 7 10.53 12.20 -9.70
C GLU A 7 10.87 11.66 -11.08
N GLY A 8 10.04 11.96 -12.08
CA GLY A 8 10.24 11.59 -13.48
C GLY A 8 10.36 10.07 -13.70
N VAL A 9 9.69 9.27 -12.86
CA VAL A 9 9.84 7.82 -12.86
C VAL A 9 9.26 7.22 -14.13
N THR A 10 10.09 6.45 -14.86
CA THR A 10 9.70 5.77 -16.08
C THR A 10 10.04 4.28 -15.99
N ARG A 11 9.11 3.43 -16.44
CA ARG A 11 9.36 1.99 -16.58
C ARG A 11 8.72 1.44 -17.84
N ARG A 12 9.51 0.66 -18.59
CA ARG A 12 9.11 0.00 -19.84
C ARG A 12 9.24 -1.51 -19.72
N PHE A 13 8.34 -2.22 -20.38
CA PHE A 13 8.39 -3.67 -20.55
C PHE A 13 8.27 -3.99 -22.04
N GLY A 14 9.40 -4.30 -22.68
CA GLY A 14 9.44 -4.43 -24.13
C GLY A 14 9.00 -3.13 -24.82
N GLY A 15 7.95 -3.18 -25.62
CA GLY A 15 7.38 -2.02 -26.31
C GLY A 15 6.37 -1.20 -25.50
N ILE A 16 6.00 -1.65 -24.29
CA ILE A 16 4.96 -1.01 -23.47
C ILE A 16 5.60 -0.10 -22.44
N VAL A 17 5.17 1.16 -22.35
CA VAL A 17 5.54 2.10 -21.30
C VAL A 17 4.50 1.99 -20.18
N ALA A 18 4.84 1.28 -19.11
CA ALA A 18 3.92 1.04 -18.01
C ALA A 18 3.85 2.20 -17.01
N VAL A 19 4.93 3.00 -16.89
CA VAL A 19 5.00 4.24 -16.13
C VAL A 19 5.84 5.21 -16.95
N ASP A 20 5.36 6.43 -17.17
CA ASP A 20 5.92 7.41 -18.10
C ASP A 20 6.07 8.78 -17.43
N GLY A 21 7.25 9.07 -16.89
CA GLY A 21 7.61 10.36 -16.30
C GLY A 21 6.80 10.72 -15.05
N VAL A 22 6.34 9.75 -14.28
CA VAL A 22 5.48 9.98 -13.10
C VAL A 22 6.25 10.65 -11.98
N SER A 23 5.68 11.75 -11.48
CA SER A 23 6.19 12.49 -10.31
C SER A 23 5.08 12.73 -9.30
N PHE A 24 5.29 12.30 -8.05
CA PHE A 24 4.42 12.59 -6.91
C PHE A 24 5.18 12.45 -5.59
N ASP A 25 4.56 12.92 -4.54
CA ASP A 25 5.09 12.80 -3.18
C ASP A 25 4.01 12.29 -2.20
N VAL A 26 4.46 11.77 -1.06
CA VAL A 26 3.63 11.41 0.09
C VAL A 26 4.24 12.06 1.33
N ALA A 27 3.48 12.93 1.99
CA ALA A 27 3.93 13.57 3.23
C ALA A 27 3.86 12.60 4.41
N GLU A 28 4.69 12.82 5.43
CA GLU A 28 4.64 12.01 6.66
C GLU A 28 3.29 12.15 7.36
N GLY A 29 2.70 11.03 7.75
CA GLY A 29 1.38 10.97 8.38
C GLY A 29 0.20 11.17 7.43
N GLU A 30 0.42 11.24 6.12
CA GLU A 30 -0.62 11.38 5.10
C GLU A 30 -1.15 10.01 4.64
N ILE A 31 -2.44 9.94 4.33
CA ILE A 31 -3.04 8.84 3.58
C ILE A 31 -3.22 9.30 2.14
N VAL A 32 -2.46 8.72 1.22
CA VAL A 32 -2.53 9.03 -0.21
C VAL A 32 -3.14 7.87 -0.98
N GLY A 33 -4.14 8.16 -1.81
CA GLY A 33 -4.68 7.20 -2.78
C GLY A 33 -3.95 7.28 -4.12
N LEU A 34 -3.51 6.16 -4.67
CA LEU A 34 -3.03 6.05 -6.04
C LEU A 34 -4.04 5.24 -6.85
N ILE A 35 -4.86 5.92 -7.64
CA ILE A 35 -5.98 5.32 -8.36
C ILE A 35 -5.79 5.39 -9.87
N GLY A 36 -6.69 4.75 -10.61
CA GLY A 36 -6.71 4.75 -12.08
C GLY A 36 -7.30 3.47 -12.63
N PRO A 37 -7.62 3.41 -13.93
CA PRO A 37 -8.13 2.22 -14.59
C PRO A 37 -7.19 1.02 -14.48
N ASN A 38 -7.67 -0.17 -14.89
CA ASN A 38 -6.82 -1.35 -15.00
C ASN A 38 -5.74 -1.11 -16.07
N GLY A 39 -4.50 -1.48 -15.75
CA GLY A 39 -3.37 -1.21 -16.63
C GLY A 39 -2.78 0.21 -16.54
N ALA A 40 -3.32 1.10 -15.71
CA ALA A 40 -2.82 2.48 -15.57
C ALA A 40 -1.39 2.59 -14.98
N GLY A 41 -0.78 1.49 -14.47
CA GLY A 41 0.58 1.49 -13.95
C GLY A 41 0.69 1.48 -12.41
N LYS A 42 -0.42 1.42 -11.67
CA LYS A 42 -0.45 1.47 -10.19
C LYS A 42 0.43 0.39 -9.52
N THR A 43 0.21 -0.87 -9.84
CA THR A 43 0.99 -2.01 -9.31
C THR A 43 2.45 -1.93 -9.76
N THR A 44 2.71 -1.44 -10.99
CA THR A 44 4.08 -1.19 -11.46
C THR A 44 4.76 -0.15 -10.58
N MET A 45 4.08 0.93 -10.21
CA MET A 45 4.61 1.95 -9.31
C MET A 45 4.93 1.38 -7.92
N PHE A 46 4.07 0.54 -7.35
CA PHE A 46 4.37 -0.16 -6.09
C PHE A 46 5.59 -1.08 -6.21
N ASN A 47 5.72 -1.80 -7.33
CA ASN A 47 6.88 -2.65 -7.58
C ASN A 47 8.19 -1.84 -7.74
N LEU A 48 8.11 -0.62 -8.25
CA LEU A 48 9.24 0.30 -8.33
C LEU A 48 9.64 0.83 -6.95
N ILE A 49 8.67 1.24 -6.12
CA ILE A 49 8.91 1.70 -4.73
C ILE A 49 9.53 0.58 -3.89
N THR A 50 9.00 -0.64 -4.01
CA THR A 50 9.52 -1.81 -3.28
C THR A 50 10.77 -2.44 -3.91
N ARG A 51 11.28 -1.86 -5.00
CA ARG A 51 12.48 -2.30 -5.70
C ARG A 51 12.39 -3.70 -6.32
N LEU A 52 11.18 -4.26 -6.45
CA LEU A 52 10.95 -5.47 -7.26
C LEU A 52 11.25 -5.20 -8.74
N TYR A 53 11.01 -3.96 -9.19
CA TYR A 53 11.46 -3.46 -10.48
C TYR A 53 12.44 -2.30 -10.29
N ARG A 54 13.32 -2.11 -11.28
CA ARG A 54 14.17 -0.92 -11.42
C ARG A 54 13.48 0.06 -12.37
N PRO A 55 13.45 1.36 -12.08
CA PRO A 55 13.02 2.34 -13.07
C PRO A 55 14.08 2.42 -14.18
N ASP A 56 13.64 2.73 -15.40
CA ASP A 56 14.52 2.99 -16.55
C ASP A 56 15.01 4.43 -16.54
N ALA A 57 14.21 5.36 -15.92
CA ALA A 57 14.58 6.74 -15.67
C ALA A 57 13.86 7.27 -14.44
N GLY A 58 14.32 8.41 -13.92
CA GLY A 58 13.79 9.07 -12.74
C GLY A 58 14.37 8.53 -11.44
N GLU A 59 13.87 9.08 -10.33
CA GLU A 59 14.35 8.76 -8.99
C GLU A 59 13.18 8.49 -8.04
N ILE A 60 13.41 7.63 -7.05
CA ILE A 60 12.49 7.38 -5.94
C ILE A 60 13.31 7.51 -4.66
N ALA A 61 12.90 8.40 -3.77
CA ALA A 61 13.54 8.61 -2.47
C ALA A 61 12.56 8.37 -1.32
N PHE A 62 13.09 7.89 -0.21
CA PHE A 62 12.37 7.71 1.05
C PHE A 62 13.18 8.38 2.16
N ASP A 63 12.55 9.29 2.90
CA ASP A 63 13.19 10.08 3.95
C ASP A 63 14.45 10.84 3.44
N GLY A 64 14.38 11.34 2.21
CA GLY A 64 15.49 12.03 1.53
C GLY A 64 16.57 11.13 0.94
N GLU A 65 16.52 9.82 1.18
CA GLU A 65 17.54 8.87 0.68
C GLU A 65 17.02 8.08 -0.52
N THR A 66 17.84 7.97 -1.56
CA THR A 66 17.46 7.23 -2.77
C THR A 66 17.23 5.75 -2.52
N LEU A 67 16.08 5.23 -2.94
CA LEU A 67 15.79 3.80 -2.90
C LEU A 67 16.55 3.00 -3.96
N LEU A 68 17.09 3.64 -4.99
CA LEU A 68 17.67 2.96 -6.15
C LEU A 68 18.91 2.11 -5.82
N ARG A 69 19.56 2.40 -4.69
CA ARG A 69 20.74 1.65 -4.21
C ARG A 69 20.36 0.52 -3.24
N THR A 70 19.09 0.47 -2.79
CA THR A 70 18.64 -0.52 -1.82
C THR A 70 18.11 -1.77 -2.54
N PRO A 71 18.55 -2.97 -2.17
CA PRO A 71 17.99 -4.21 -2.72
C PRO A 71 16.56 -4.45 -2.19
N PRO A 72 15.71 -5.24 -2.88
CA PRO A 72 14.31 -5.46 -2.47
C PRO A 72 14.13 -5.88 -1.01
N HIS A 73 14.96 -6.82 -0.53
CA HIS A 73 14.92 -7.29 0.87
C HIS A 73 15.39 -6.23 1.89
N GLY A 74 16.00 -5.16 1.43
CA GLY A 74 16.44 -4.04 2.27
C GLY A 74 15.36 -2.99 2.51
N ILE A 75 14.31 -2.94 1.66
CA ILE A 75 13.26 -1.93 1.71
C ILE A 75 12.52 -1.95 3.05
N VAL A 76 12.21 -3.13 3.58
CA VAL A 76 11.55 -3.26 4.88
C VAL A 76 12.42 -2.72 6.03
N LYS A 77 13.75 -2.79 5.92
CA LYS A 77 14.68 -2.27 6.93
C LYS A 77 14.68 -0.75 6.99
N LEU A 78 14.35 -0.07 5.88
CA LEU A 78 14.17 1.38 5.84
C LEU A 78 12.85 1.83 6.50
N GLY A 79 11.90 0.90 6.70
CA GLY A 79 10.61 1.21 7.30
C GLY A 79 9.48 1.32 6.28
N ILE A 80 9.61 0.69 5.12
CA ILE A 80 8.55 0.53 4.12
C ILE A 80 8.04 -0.91 4.18
N ALA A 81 6.75 -1.10 4.46
CA ALA A 81 6.09 -2.40 4.39
C ALA A 81 4.98 -2.38 3.35
N ARG A 82 4.67 -3.54 2.76
CA ARG A 82 3.63 -3.71 1.75
C ARG A 82 2.76 -4.92 2.05
N THR A 83 1.45 -4.78 1.84
CA THR A 83 0.54 -5.92 1.61
C THR A 83 0.42 -6.18 0.12
N PHE A 84 -0.01 -7.38 -0.26
CA PHE A 84 -0.17 -7.75 -1.66
C PHE A 84 -1.65 -7.86 -2.02
N GLN A 85 -1.98 -7.72 -3.30
CA GLN A 85 -3.34 -7.83 -3.82
C GLN A 85 -3.97 -9.19 -3.47
N ASN A 86 -3.23 -10.28 -3.71
CA ASN A 86 -3.60 -11.60 -3.26
C ASN A 86 -2.96 -11.87 -1.90
N VAL A 87 -3.69 -12.57 -1.04
CA VAL A 87 -3.20 -12.93 0.29
C VAL A 87 -2.01 -13.88 0.16
N GLU A 88 -0.82 -13.36 0.45
CA GLU A 88 0.45 -14.07 0.36
C GLU A 88 0.86 -14.60 1.75
N LEU A 89 0.09 -15.58 2.25
CA LEU A 89 0.35 -16.25 3.53
C LEU A 89 0.86 -17.67 3.31
N PHE A 90 1.75 -18.12 4.19
CA PHE A 90 2.15 -19.52 4.28
C PHE A 90 1.04 -20.29 4.99
N GLY A 91 0.26 -21.08 4.27
CA GLY A 91 -0.96 -21.71 4.78
C GLY A 91 -0.77 -22.58 6.03
N SER A 92 0.38 -23.24 6.16
CA SER A 92 0.74 -24.07 7.32
C SER A 92 1.23 -23.29 8.55
N MET A 93 1.60 -22.01 8.38
CA MET A 93 2.03 -21.17 9.49
C MET A 93 0.83 -20.61 10.25
N THR A 94 0.98 -20.53 11.57
CA THR A 94 0.01 -19.89 12.45
C THR A 94 0.01 -18.37 12.27
N VAL A 95 -1.03 -17.70 12.74
CA VAL A 95 -1.12 -16.22 12.74
C VAL A 95 0.07 -15.62 13.48
N LEU A 96 0.43 -16.15 14.65
CA LEU A 96 1.56 -15.67 15.44
C LEU A 96 2.89 -15.80 14.68
N GLU A 97 3.11 -16.92 13.97
CA GLU A 97 4.33 -17.12 13.18
C GLU A 97 4.45 -16.11 12.05
N HIS A 98 3.34 -15.72 11.39
CA HIS A 98 3.35 -14.65 10.40
C HIS A 98 3.74 -13.30 11.01
N VAL A 99 3.23 -12.97 12.20
CA VAL A 99 3.60 -11.73 12.90
C VAL A 99 5.07 -11.75 13.30
N LEU A 100 5.58 -12.88 13.79
CA LEU A 100 6.99 -13.07 14.11
C LEU A 100 7.89 -12.93 12.88
N LEU A 101 7.46 -13.48 11.73
CA LEU A 101 8.17 -13.32 10.45
C LEU A 101 8.31 -11.85 10.05
N GLY A 102 7.23 -11.07 10.15
CA GLY A 102 7.27 -9.62 9.90
C GLY A 102 8.24 -8.90 10.82
N ARG A 103 8.23 -9.23 12.11
CA ARG A 103 9.14 -8.67 13.11
C ARG A 103 10.60 -9.08 12.90
N HIS A 104 10.85 -10.25 12.33
CA HIS A 104 12.21 -10.70 12.03
C HIS A 104 12.88 -9.83 10.95
N ALA A 105 12.11 -9.37 9.97
CA ALA A 105 12.61 -8.51 8.90
C ALA A 105 13.14 -7.15 9.43
N ARG A 106 12.46 -6.60 10.44
CA ARG A 106 12.88 -5.40 11.19
C ARG A 106 12.26 -5.47 12.59
N ARG A 107 13.03 -5.19 13.63
CA ARG A 107 12.52 -5.14 15.00
C ARG A 107 11.55 -3.95 15.14
N GLY A 108 10.28 -4.25 15.03
CA GLY A 108 9.19 -3.30 15.15
C GLY A 108 8.35 -3.53 16.40
N ARG A 109 7.02 -3.58 16.21
CA ARG A 109 6.04 -3.71 17.31
C ARG A 109 6.05 -5.11 17.92
N SER A 110 5.60 -5.20 19.17
CA SER A 110 5.47 -6.50 19.84
C SER A 110 4.37 -7.34 19.16
N PRO A 111 4.57 -8.66 18.99
CA PRO A 111 3.55 -9.53 18.38
C PRO A 111 2.21 -9.43 19.09
N ARG A 112 2.22 -9.36 20.42
CA ARG A 112 1.00 -9.25 21.23
C ARG A 112 0.24 -7.96 20.92
N GLU A 113 0.92 -6.82 20.90
CA GLU A 113 0.30 -5.53 20.56
C GLU A 113 -0.34 -5.54 19.17
N VAL A 114 0.33 -6.13 18.18
CA VAL A 114 -0.20 -6.24 16.81
C VAL A 114 -1.43 -7.14 16.75
N LEU A 115 -1.37 -8.29 17.42
CA LEU A 115 -2.48 -9.24 17.46
C LEU A 115 -3.71 -8.64 18.17
N ASP A 116 -3.51 -8.01 19.30
CA ASP A 116 -4.58 -7.36 20.08
C ASP A 116 -5.19 -6.20 19.25
N TYR A 117 -4.35 -5.38 18.61
CA TYR A 117 -4.80 -4.24 17.81
C TYR A 117 -5.68 -4.63 16.61
N LEU A 118 -5.37 -5.76 15.97
CA LEU A 118 -6.10 -6.27 14.80
C LEU A 118 -7.19 -7.29 15.14
N GLY A 119 -7.41 -7.58 16.44
CA GLY A 119 -8.42 -8.54 16.89
C GLY A 119 -8.08 -9.98 16.50
N LEU A 120 -6.79 -10.33 16.48
CA LEU A 120 -6.27 -11.65 16.08
C LEU A 120 -5.81 -12.51 17.27
N ALA A 121 -5.91 -12.02 18.50
CA ALA A 121 -5.39 -12.69 19.69
C ALA A 121 -5.98 -14.10 19.88
N GLU A 122 -7.29 -14.28 19.70
CA GLU A 122 -7.98 -15.58 19.89
C GLU A 122 -7.60 -16.62 18.83
N VAL A 123 -7.16 -16.18 17.65
CA VAL A 123 -6.77 -17.04 16.54
C VAL A 123 -5.26 -17.15 16.36
N ALA A 124 -4.48 -16.60 17.30
CA ALA A 124 -3.02 -16.48 17.19
C ALA A 124 -2.28 -17.79 16.87
N TYR A 125 -2.79 -18.91 17.37
CA TYR A 125 -2.17 -20.23 17.19
C TYR A 125 -2.85 -21.08 16.11
N ARG A 126 -3.84 -20.52 15.38
CA ARG A 126 -4.49 -21.23 14.27
C ARG A 126 -3.69 -21.07 12.98
N PRO A 127 -3.64 -22.12 12.13
CA PRO A 127 -3.09 -22.01 10.78
C PRO A 127 -3.84 -20.95 9.96
N ALA A 128 -3.09 -20.15 9.21
CA ALA A 128 -3.68 -19.05 8.45
C ALA A 128 -4.68 -19.53 7.37
N ALA A 129 -4.43 -20.69 6.76
CA ALA A 129 -5.31 -21.28 5.74
C ALA A 129 -6.71 -21.66 6.25
N GLU A 130 -6.89 -21.86 7.56
CA GLU A 130 -8.18 -22.22 8.16
C GLU A 130 -9.08 -21.03 8.47
N LEU A 131 -8.58 -19.82 8.26
CA LEU A 131 -9.28 -18.60 8.63
C LEU A 131 -10.14 -18.07 7.46
N PRO A 132 -11.25 -17.38 7.76
CA PRO A 132 -12.01 -16.65 6.74
C PRO A 132 -11.11 -15.64 6.00
N TYR A 133 -11.42 -15.39 4.72
CA TYR A 133 -10.59 -14.55 3.86
C TYR A 133 -10.31 -13.14 4.43
N GLY A 134 -11.33 -12.46 4.97
CA GLY A 134 -11.15 -11.16 5.63
C GLY A 134 -10.21 -11.22 6.82
N THR A 135 -10.21 -12.34 7.58
CA THR A 135 -9.25 -12.56 8.67
C THR A 135 -7.84 -12.82 8.13
N GLN A 136 -7.70 -13.55 7.03
CA GLN A 136 -6.39 -13.74 6.37
C GLN A 136 -5.79 -12.41 5.92
N LYS A 137 -6.59 -11.48 5.36
CA LYS A 137 -6.15 -10.12 5.05
C LYS A 137 -5.66 -9.35 6.29
N ARG A 138 -6.35 -9.52 7.43
CA ARG A 138 -5.88 -8.95 8.72
C ARG A 138 -4.55 -9.55 9.17
N VAL A 139 -4.31 -10.85 8.94
CA VAL A 139 -3.01 -11.51 9.24
C VAL A 139 -1.89 -10.97 8.35
N GLU A 140 -2.15 -10.75 7.06
CA GLU A 140 -1.18 -10.13 6.17
C GLU A 140 -0.82 -8.70 6.63
N LEU A 141 -1.83 -7.92 7.00
CA LEU A 141 -1.63 -6.59 7.57
C LEU A 141 -0.84 -6.67 8.89
N ALA A 142 -1.12 -7.66 9.76
CA ALA A 142 -0.39 -7.89 11.00
C ALA A 142 1.09 -8.16 10.74
N ARG A 143 1.40 -9.00 9.75
CA ARG A 143 2.77 -9.27 9.31
C ARG A 143 3.50 -7.98 8.88
N ALA A 144 2.83 -7.14 8.10
CA ALA A 144 3.40 -5.86 7.67
C ALA A 144 3.64 -4.91 8.86
N LEU A 145 2.66 -4.75 9.75
CA LEU A 145 2.73 -3.86 10.91
C LEU A 145 3.78 -4.31 11.94
N ALA A 146 4.03 -5.61 12.06
CA ALA A 146 5.02 -6.16 12.99
C ALA A 146 6.45 -5.68 12.68
N SER A 147 6.75 -5.30 11.45
CA SER A 147 8.02 -4.67 11.08
C SER A 147 8.16 -3.22 11.59
N GLY A 148 7.10 -2.60 12.11
CA GLY A 148 7.08 -1.21 12.58
C GLY A 148 7.34 -0.21 11.45
N PRO A 149 6.58 -0.24 10.35
CA PRO A 149 6.84 0.64 9.21
C PRO A 149 6.55 2.10 9.56
N ARG A 150 7.19 3.02 8.82
CA ARG A 150 6.81 4.44 8.71
C ARG A 150 5.88 4.66 7.52
N LEU A 151 6.09 3.88 6.43
CA LEU A 151 5.25 3.87 5.24
C LEU A 151 4.66 2.48 5.03
N LEU A 152 3.34 2.43 4.97
CA LEU A 152 2.57 1.22 4.66
C LEU A 152 1.97 1.34 3.26
N LEU A 153 2.35 0.42 2.38
CA LEU A 153 1.79 0.30 1.03
C LEU A 153 0.67 -0.74 1.07
N LEU A 154 -0.56 -0.31 0.79
CA LEU A 154 -1.74 -1.17 0.73
C LEU A 154 -2.14 -1.39 -0.74
N ASP A 155 -2.01 -2.61 -1.23
CA ASP A 155 -2.29 -2.98 -2.62
C ASP A 155 -3.65 -3.68 -2.72
N GLU A 156 -4.67 -2.95 -3.16
CA GLU A 156 -6.06 -3.38 -3.31
C GLU A 156 -6.62 -4.14 -2.08
N PRO A 157 -6.52 -3.55 -0.87
CA PRO A 157 -6.89 -4.25 0.35
C PRO A 157 -8.39 -4.58 0.44
N ALA A 158 -9.26 -3.87 -0.30
CA ALA A 158 -10.71 -4.13 -0.33
C ALA A 158 -11.11 -5.30 -1.25
N GLY A 159 -10.17 -5.80 -2.08
CA GLY A 159 -10.47 -6.90 -3.01
C GLY A 159 -11.04 -8.13 -2.29
N GLY A 160 -12.22 -8.61 -2.75
CA GLY A 160 -12.90 -9.77 -2.17
C GLY A 160 -13.65 -9.55 -0.86
N LEU A 161 -13.70 -8.31 -0.34
CA LEU A 161 -14.45 -7.94 0.84
C LEU A 161 -15.89 -7.53 0.47
N ASN A 162 -16.84 -7.80 1.35
CA ASN A 162 -18.19 -7.28 1.24
C ASN A 162 -18.28 -5.82 1.70
N HIS A 163 -19.45 -5.18 1.52
CA HIS A 163 -19.62 -3.76 1.82
C HIS A 163 -19.33 -3.39 3.29
N GLU A 164 -19.77 -4.22 4.23
CA GLU A 164 -19.55 -4.00 5.67
C GLU A 164 -18.06 -4.12 6.03
N GLU A 165 -17.39 -5.15 5.50
CA GLU A 165 -15.94 -5.34 5.67
C GLU A 165 -15.13 -4.19 5.08
N VAL A 166 -15.57 -3.58 3.96
CA VAL A 166 -14.92 -2.41 3.37
C VAL A 166 -15.06 -1.19 4.30
N LEU A 167 -16.20 -0.99 4.93
CA LEU A 167 -16.39 0.09 5.92
C LEU A 167 -15.51 -0.10 7.16
N GLU A 168 -15.42 -1.34 7.66
CA GLU A 168 -14.52 -1.70 8.77
C GLU A 168 -13.05 -1.45 8.39
N LEU A 169 -12.65 -1.84 7.17
CA LEU A 169 -11.31 -1.60 6.64
C LEU A 169 -10.99 -0.10 6.59
N GLY A 170 -11.91 0.71 6.11
CA GLY A 170 -11.76 2.17 6.10
C GLY A 170 -11.56 2.75 7.50
N ALA A 171 -12.35 2.28 8.48
CA ALA A 171 -12.17 2.67 9.88
C ALA A 171 -10.81 2.21 10.44
N LEU A 172 -10.36 1.00 10.09
CA LEU A 172 -9.07 0.46 10.48
C LEU A 172 -7.92 1.30 9.90
N ILE A 173 -7.95 1.63 8.60
CA ILE A 173 -6.92 2.46 7.94
C ILE A 173 -6.77 3.81 8.65
N ARG A 174 -7.88 4.49 8.96
CA ARG A 174 -7.84 5.76 9.72
C ARG A 174 -7.24 5.58 11.12
N ARG A 175 -7.60 4.50 11.83
CA ARG A 175 -7.03 4.20 13.16
C ARG A 175 -5.53 3.89 13.08
N LEU A 176 -5.08 3.16 12.07
CA LEU A 176 -3.66 2.87 11.84
C LEU A 176 -2.85 4.16 11.68
N ARG A 177 -3.34 5.09 10.86
CA ARG A 177 -2.71 6.42 10.73
C ARG A 177 -2.66 7.16 12.06
N ALA A 178 -3.80 7.28 12.75
CA ALA A 178 -3.93 8.13 13.94
C ALA A 178 -3.17 7.56 15.16
N ASN A 179 -3.28 6.24 15.40
CA ASN A 179 -2.75 5.62 16.62
C ASN A 179 -1.31 5.14 16.47
N LEU A 180 -0.88 4.85 15.25
CA LEU A 180 0.44 4.31 14.96
C LEU A 180 1.33 5.29 14.20
N GLU A 181 0.83 6.50 13.92
CA GLU A 181 1.51 7.57 13.18
C GLU A 181 2.01 7.11 11.81
N LEU A 182 1.23 6.25 11.14
CA LEU A 182 1.60 5.68 9.86
C LEU A 182 1.34 6.65 8.70
N THR A 183 2.27 6.69 7.77
CA THR A 183 2.03 7.18 6.41
C THR A 183 1.51 6.03 5.59
N ILE A 184 0.48 6.24 4.77
CA ILE A 184 -0.16 5.17 4.00
C ILE A 184 -0.27 5.59 2.54
N LEU A 185 0.24 4.74 1.64
CA LEU A 185 -0.03 4.84 0.21
C LEU A 185 -0.93 3.66 -0.19
N LEU A 186 -2.12 3.98 -0.68
CA LEU A 186 -3.19 3.02 -0.94
C LEU A 186 -3.44 2.94 -2.46
N VAL A 187 -3.22 1.77 -3.06
CA VAL A 187 -3.73 1.46 -4.41
C VAL A 187 -5.09 0.81 -4.27
N GLU A 188 -6.10 1.37 -4.91
CA GLU A 188 -7.48 0.87 -4.85
C GLU A 188 -8.29 1.24 -6.09
N HIS A 189 -9.29 0.43 -6.38
CA HIS A 189 -10.33 0.71 -7.37
C HIS A 189 -11.71 0.91 -6.73
N HIS A 190 -11.85 0.64 -5.43
CA HIS A 190 -13.07 0.90 -4.66
C HIS A 190 -13.12 2.38 -4.25
N MET A 191 -13.74 3.21 -5.10
CA MET A 191 -13.77 4.67 -4.92
C MET A 191 -14.32 5.09 -3.55
N GLY A 192 -15.38 4.43 -3.05
CA GLY A 192 -15.95 4.75 -1.74
C GLY A 192 -14.94 4.62 -0.59
N LEU A 193 -14.05 3.63 -0.64
CA LEU A 193 -12.99 3.48 0.35
C LEU A 193 -11.97 4.63 0.22
N VAL A 194 -11.43 4.84 -1.00
CA VAL A 194 -10.40 5.88 -1.24
C VAL A 194 -10.90 7.25 -0.80
N MET A 195 -12.09 7.64 -1.27
CA MET A 195 -12.69 8.94 -0.98
C MET A 195 -13.02 9.12 0.51
N GLY A 196 -13.24 8.00 1.22
CA GLY A 196 -13.53 8.02 2.66
C GLY A 196 -12.30 8.10 3.56
N VAL A 197 -11.10 7.74 3.07
CA VAL A 197 -9.90 7.64 3.92
C VAL A 197 -8.75 8.52 3.47
N ALA A 198 -8.59 8.81 2.18
CA ALA A 198 -7.45 9.54 1.65
C ALA A 198 -7.53 11.05 1.94
N ASP A 199 -6.40 11.63 2.27
CA ASP A 199 -6.22 13.09 2.37
C ASP A 199 -5.99 13.68 0.96
N ARG A 200 -5.26 12.95 0.10
CA ARG A 200 -4.92 13.33 -1.27
C ARG A 200 -4.97 12.10 -2.18
N VAL A 201 -5.29 12.34 -3.44
CA VAL A 201 -5.40 11.29 -4.45
C VAL A 201 -4.56 11.66 -5.67
N HIS A 202 -3.77 10.70 -6.15
CA HIS A 202 -3.07 10.73 -7.42
C HIS A 202 -3.76 9.79 -8.41
N VAL A 203 -4.04 10.28 -9.60
CA VAL A 203 -4.71 9.49 -10.65
C VAL A 203 -3.74 9.18 -11.77
N LEU A 204 -3.52 7.89 -11.99
CA LEU A 204 -2.77 7.40 -13.14
C LEU A 204 -3.70 6.98 -14.27
N ASP A 205 -3.30 7.29 -15.50
CA ASP A 205 -3.90 6.76 -16.70
C ASP A 205 -2.80 6.50 -17.74
N PHE A 206 -2.80 5.33 -18.38
CA PHE A 206 -1.76 4.88 -19.32
C PHE A 206 -0.32 5.21 -18.88
N GLY A 207 -0.02 4.98 -17.60
CA GLY A 207 1.30 5.21 -17.03
C GLY A 207 1.62 6.66 -16.70
N ARG A 208 0.71 7.61 -16.87
CA ARG A 208 0.92 9.03 -16.61
C ARG A 208 0.06 9.54 -15.46
N LEU A 209 0.56 10.51 -14.74
CA LEU A 209 -0.20 11.23 -13.72
C LEU A 209 -1.10 12.26 -14.41
N ILE A 210 -2.43 12.07 -14.36
CA ILE A 210 -3.40 12.94 -15.00
C ILE A 210 -4.07 13.95 -14.07
N ALA A 211 -4.14 13.63 -12.76
CA ALA A 211 -4.69 14.51 -11.74
C ALA A 211 -4.08 14.24 -10.36
N THR A 212 -4.06 15.29 -9.54
CA THR A 212 -3.65 15.24 -8.12
C THR A 212 -4.47 16.25 -7.33
N GLY A 213 -4.98 15.87 -6.17
CA GLY A 213 -5.72 16.77 -5.31
C GLY A 213 -6.50 16.06 -4.21
N PRO A 214 -7.25 16.84 -3.40
CA PRO A 214 -8.19 16.28 -2.44
C PRO A 214 -9.23 15.38 -3.14
N PRO A 215 -9.74 14.33 -2.47
CA PRO A 215 -10.69 13.39 -3.08
C PRO A 215 -11.87 14.05 -3.79
N ARG A 216 -12.46 15.10 -3.20
CA ARG A 216 -13.62 15.80 -3.78
C ARG A 216 -13.31 16.50 -5.11
N GLU A 217 -12.13 17.10 -5.25
CA GLU A 217 -11.70 17.76 -6.46
C GLU A 217 -11.40 16.76 -7.57
N VAL A 218 -10.75 15.64 -7.20
CA VAL A 218 -10.42 14.58 -8.15
C VAL A 218 -11.69 13.92 -8.71
N GLN A 219 -12.75 13.73 -7.91
CA GLN A 219 -14.04 13.20 -8.38
C GLN A 219 -14.72 14.09 -9.44
N GLN A 220 -14.48 15.39 -9.42
CA GLN A 220 -15.09 16.36 -10.34
C GLN A 220 -14.20 16.69 -11.54
N ASN A 221 -13.00 16.13 -11.60
CA ASN A 221 -12.06 16.39 -12.68
C ASN A 221 -12.49 15.67 -13.96
N GLU A 222 -12.75 16.42 -15.02
CA GLU A 222 -13.23 15.90 -16.31
C GLU A 222 -12.30 14.82 -16.90
N ARG A 223 -10.97 15.02 -16.83
CA ARG A 223 -9.98 14.05 -17.31
C ARG A 223 -10.05 12.73 -16.53
N VAL A 224 -10.35 12.81 -15.23
CA VAL A 224 -10.51 11.62 -14.39
C VAL A 224 -11.80 10.87 -14.77
N ILE A 225 -12.89 11.62 -14.96
CA ILE A 225 -14.18 11.04 -15.39
C ILE A 225 -14.03 10.34 -16.74
N GLU A 226 -13.40 11.00 -17.71
CA GLU A 226 -13.12 10.43 -19.04
C GLU A 226 -12.28 9.15 -18.95
N ALA A 227 -11.21 9.13 -18.14
CA ALA A 227 -10.35 7.96 -17.98
C ALA A 227 -11.07 6.73 -17.40
N TYR A 228 -12.14 6.92 -16.64
CA TYR A 228 -12.94 5.82 -16.07
C TYR A 228 -14.15 5.43 -16.93
N LEU A 229 -14.64 6.31 -17.78
CA LEU A 229 -15.79 6.04 -18.66
C LEU A 229 -15.36 5.45 -20.04
N GLY A 230 -14.12 5.65 -20.44
CA GLY A 230 -13.53 5.19 -21.71
C GLY A 230 -13.81 6.14 -22.85
#